data_076cd8f14467375b01fedefe0725c72b
#
_entry.id   076cd8f14467375b01fedefe0725c72b
#
_cell.length_a   1.000
_cell.length_b   1.000
_cell.length_c   1.000
_cell.angle_alpha   90.00
_cell.angle_beta   90.00
_cell.angle_gamma   90.00
#
_symmetry.space_group_name_H-M   'P 1'
#
loop_
_entity.id
_entity.type
_entity.pdbx_description
1 polymer ?
#
loop_
_entity_poly.entity_id
_entity_poly.type
_entity_poly.pdbx_seq_one_letter_code
_entity_poly.pdbx_strand_id
1 'polypeptide(L)'
;MGEHHPVEGGPAKGEQIPPVSYLKWYIPRLKEMRPHNLSFSGLQFPWELGSIDDIWKNHRGPGIDDRKLVSEMYDVSVENVHLTHGATQAISIAISAASRGGKVAVEMPSYGPLSQTARILGLETIVVRRKPTNTAWEIDR
;
A
#
# COMPACT_ATOMS: atom_id res chain seq x y z
N MET A 1 18.67 19.84 17.87
CA MET A 1 19.37 18.57 17.61
C MET A 1 18.38 17.46 17.83
N GLY A 2 17.70 17.00 16.78
CA GLY A 2 16.76 15.88 16.85
C GLY A 2 17.54 14.56 16.91
N GLU A 3 17.27 13.76 17.91
CA GLU A 3 17.84 12.42 18.02
C GLU A 3 17.33 11.57 16.86
N HIS A 4 18.24 11.25 15.93
CA HIS A 4 18.02 10.20 14.94
C HIS A 4 17.97 8.87 15.70
N HIS A 5 16.79 8.35 15.93
CA HIS A 5 16.65 6.94 16.29
C HIS A 5 16.78 6.11 15.01
N PRO A 6 17.87 5.37 14.82
CA PRO A 6 17.96 4.41 13.74
C PRO A 6 16.89 3.34 13.99
N VAL A 7 16.01 3.14 13.02
CA VAL A 7 15.10 1.98 13.02
C VAL A 7 15.99 0.77 12.75
N GLU A 8 15.98 -0.18 13.67
CA GLU A 8 16.72 -1.43 13.60
C GLU A 8 16.62 -2.07 12.21
N GLY A 9 17.71 -2.70 11.76
CA GLY A 9 17.77 -3.40 10.48
C GLY A 9 16.67 -4.43 10.29
N GLY A 10 16.53 -4.95 9.06
CA GLY A 10 15.53 -5.96 8.74
C GLY A 10 15.64 -7.21 9.63
N PRO A 11 14.61 -8.06 9.63
CA PRO A 11 14.58 -9.25 10.48
C PRO A 11 15.81 -10.15 10.23
N ALA A 12 16.41 -10.64 11.30
CA ALA A 12 17.51 -11.59 11.21
C ALA A 12 17.03 -12.88 10.52
N LYS A 13 17.97 -13.63 9.94
CA LYS A 13 17.66 -14.88 9.23
C LYS A 13 16.94 -15.85 10.17
N GLY A 14 15.66 -16.15 9.86
CA GLY A 14 14.80 -17.02 10.69
C GLY A 14 13.89 -16.27 11.66
N GLU A 15 14.00 -14.95 11.77
CA GLU A 15 13.10 -14.14 12.58
C GLU A 15 11.73 -14.03 11.89
N GLN A 16 10.67 -14.24 12.66
CA GLN A 16 9.30 -14.10 12.16
C GLN A 16 9.00 -12.62 11.90
N ILE A 17 8.58 -12.32 10.67
CA ILE A 17 8.15 -10.96 10.32
C ILE A 17 6.92 -10.61 11.18
N PRO A 18 6.98 -9.56 12.01
CA PRO A 18 5.85 -9.20 12.85
C PRO A 18 4.65 -8.77 11.98
N PRO A 19 3.44 -9.16 12.38
CA PRO A 19 2.24 -8.76 11.65
C PRO A 19 2.09 -7.24 11.65
N VAL A 20 1.51 -6.71 10.56
CA VAL A 20 1.21 -5.27 10.43
C VAL A 20 0.30 -4.83 11.57
N SER A 21 0.77 -3.92 12.42
CA SER A 21 0.05 -3.46 13.62
C SER A 21 -1.36 -2.94 13.29
N TYR A 22 -1.50 -2.24 12.17
CA TYR A 22 -2.78 -1.78 11.66
C TYR A 22 -3.74 -2.94 11.38
N LEU A 23 -3.30 -4.00 10.70
CA LEU A 23 -4.16 -5.16 10.40
C LEU A 23 -4.53 -5.93 11.67
N LYS A 24 -3.61 -6.05 12.62
CA LYS A 24 -3.87 -6.66 13.92
C LYS A 24 -4.96 -5.88 14.70
N TRP A 25 -5.00 -4.58 14.57
CA TRP A 25 -6.02 -3.73 15.19
C TRP A 25 -7.34 -3.77 14.39
N TYR A 26 -7.26 -3.71 13.06
CA TYR A 26 -8.40 -3.49 12.17
C TYR A 26 -9.24 -4.76 11.91
N ILE A 27 -8.58 -5.90 11.62
CA ILE A 27 -9.28 -7.15 11.24
C ILE A 27 -10.29 -7.62 12.29
N PRO A 28 -9.99 -7.66 13.60
CA PRO A 28 -10.99 -8.05 14.59
C PRO A 28 -12.22 -7.13 14.60
N ARG A 29 -12.03 -5.85 14.30
CA ARG A 29 -13.09 -4.84 14.31
C ARG A 29 -14.00 -4.89 13.09
N LEU A 30 -13.56 -5.49 11.99
CA LEU A 30 -14.41 -5.75 10.83
C LEU A 30 -15.65 -6.60 11.19
N LYS A 31 -15.53 -7.49 12.19
CA LYS A 31 -16.63 -8.31 12.66
C LYS A 31 -17.70 -7.51 13.43
N GLU A 32 -17.35 -6.34 13.92
CA GLU A 32 -18.24 -5.45 14.68
C GLU A 32 -18.95 -4.43 13.76
N MET A 33 -19.04 -4.73 12.47
CA MET A 33 -19.63 -3.82 11.49
C MET A 33 -21.07 -3.45 11.89
N ARG A 34 -21.26 -2.16 12.14
CA ARG A 34 -22.57 -1.54 12.36
C ARG A 34 -23.06 -0.90 11.06
N PRO A 35 -24.38 -0.63 10.93
CA PRO A 35 -24.95 -0.09 9.68
C PRO A 35 -24.30 1.21 9.19
N HIS A 36 -23.60 1.95 10.05
CA HIS A 36 -22.96 3.23 9.73
C HIS A 36 -21.43 3.18 9.89
N ASN A 37 -20.82 2.12 9.41
CA ASN A 37 -19.35 1.99 9.49
C ASN A 37 -18.67 2.89 8.45
N LEU A 38 -18.06 3.98 8.92
CA LEU A 38 -17.28 4.92 8.09
C LEU A 38 -15.78 4.56 8.01
N SER A 39 -15.37 3.46 8.65
CA SER A 39 -13.95 3.04 8.69
C SER A 39 -13.58 2.06 7.58
N PHE A 40 -14.55 1.57 6.85
CA PHE A 40 -14.34 0.61 5.77
C PHE A 40 -14.12 1.35 4.44
N SER A 41 -13.01 1.10 3.78
CA SER A 41 -12.66 1.74 2.50
C SER A 41 -13.27 1.07 1.27
N GLY A 42 -14.03 -0.01 1.44
CA GLY A 42 -14.73 -0.72 0.37
C GLY A 42 -16.15 -0.25 0.16
N LEU A 43 -16.72 -0.56 -0.98
CA LEU A 43 -18.13 -0.39 -1.25
C LEU A 43 -18.91 -1.45 -0.45
N GLN A 44 -19.81 -1.01 0.42
CA GLN A 44 -20.59 -1.90 1.31
C GLN A 44 -21.92 -2.35 0.68
N PHE A 45 -22.18 -1.97 -0.55
CA PHE A 45 -23.42 -2.34 -1.25
C PHE A 45 -23.26 -3.68 -1.94
N PRO A 46 -24.24 -4.59 -1.81
CA PRO A 46 -24.28 -5.76 -2.64
C PRO A 46 -24.50 -5.31 -4.09
N TRP A 47 -23.45 -5.44 -4.90
CA TRP A 47 -23.58 -5.24 -6.33
C TRP A 47 -24.07 -6.56 -6.92
N GLU A 48 -25.25 -6.53 -7.52
CA GLU A 48 -25.69 -7.63 -8.35
C GLU A 48 -24.89 -7.57 -9.67
N LEU A 49 -23.71 -8.12 -9.63
CA LEU A 49 -22.83 -8.15 -10.80
C LEU A 49 -23.26 -9.20 -11.84
N GLY A 50 -24.38 -9.89 -11.62
CA GLY A 50 -24.76 -11.05 -12.40
C GLY A 50 -23.97 -12.32 -12.05
N SER A 51 -24.06 -13.35 -12.86
CA SER A 51 -23.25 -14.54 -12.65
C SER A 51 -21.78 -14.27 -12.95
N ILE A 52 -20.88 -15.02 -12.33
CA ILE A 52 -19.44 -14.96 -12.63
C ILE A 52 -19.19 -15.19 -14.13
N ASP A 53 -20.00 -16.07 -14.74
CA ASP A 53 -19.91 -16.35 -16.19
C ASP A 53 -20.30 -15.15 -17.04
N ASP A 54 -21.31 -14.37 -16.63
CA ASP A 54 -21.71 -13.15 -17.35
C ASP A 54 -20.67 -12.05 -17.21
N ILE A 55 -20.11 -11.87 -16.01
CA ILE A 55 -18.99 -10.95 -15.77
C ILE A 55 -17.81 -11.37 -16.63
N TRP A 56 -17.47 -12.67 -16.64
CA TRP A 56 -16.35 -13.20 -17.41
C TRP A 56 -16.51 -13.03 -18.91
N LYS A 57 -17.73 -13.30 -19.45
CA LYS A 57 -18.04 -13.12 -20.86
C LYS A 57 -18.05 -11.67 -21.30
N ASN A 58 -18.53 -10.77 -20.43
CA ASN A 58 -18.70 -9.37 -20.79
C ASN A 58 -17.43 -8.53 -20.54
N HIS A 59 -16.55 -8.93 -19.61
CA HIS A 59 -15.34 -8.18 -19.26
C HIS A 59 -14.06 -8.74 -19.87
N ARG A 60 -14.09 -9.96 -20.37
CA ARG A 60 -12.96 -10.57 -21.09
C ARG A 60 -13.39 -10.99 -22.49
N GLY A 61 -13.85 -10.04 -23.27
CA GLY A 61 -13.83 -10.24 -24.71
C GLY A 61 -12.38 -10.57 -25.14
N PRO A 62 -12.20 -11.45 -26.13
CA PRO A 62 -10.87 -11.76 -26.63
C PRO A 62 -10.19 -10.46 -27.07
N GLY A 63 -9.14 -10.04 -26.35
CA GLY A 63 -8.31 -8.90 -26.74
C GLY A 63 -8.35 -7.67 -25.85
N ILE A 64 -9.02 -7.66 -24.68
CA ILE A 64 -8.87 -6.54 -23.74
C ILE A 64 -7.55 -6.73 -22.98
N ASP A 65 -6.60 -5.89 -23.31
CA ASP A 65 -5.36 -5.74 -22.53
C ASP A 65 -5.56 -4.66 -21.46
N ASP A 66 -5.75 -5.08 -20.20
CA ASP A 66 -5.95 -4.18 -19.06
C ASP A 66 -4.80 -3.17 -18.93
N ARG A 67 -3.58 -3.54 -19.29
CA ARG A 67 -2.41 -2.65 -19.29
C ARG A 67 -2.57 -1.55 -20.32
N LYS A 68 -3.11 -1.88 -21.48
CA LYS A 68 -3.37 -0.92 -22.56
C LYS A 68 -4.43 0.10 -22.11
N LEU A 69 -5.52 -0.36 -21.52
CA LEU A 69 -6.55 0.54 -20.97
C LEU A 69 -5.99 1.51 -19.94
N VAL A 70 -5.18 1.00 -19.01
CA VAL A 70 -4.52 1.84 -17.99
C VAL A 70 -3.53 2.80 -18.64
N SER A 71 -2.76 2.36 -19.62
CA SER A 71 -1.80 3.22 -20.33
C SER A 71 -2.48 4.39 -21.02
N GLU A 72 -3.61 4.14 -21.68
CA GLU A 72 -4.42 5.16 -22.33
C GLU A 72 -5.05 6.13 -21.31
N MET A 73 -5.54 5.62 -20.17
CA MET A 73 -6.15 6.44 -19.11
C MET A 73 -5.16 7.42 -18.48
N TYR A 74 -3.90 7.03 -18.33
CA TYR A 74 -2.87 7.82 -17.66
C TYR A 74 -1.87 8.47 -18.62
N ASP A 75 -2.07 8.34 -19.92
CA ASP A 75 -1.19 8.87 -20.96
C ASP A 75 0.28 8.44 -20.77
N VAL A 76 0.47 7.14 -20.56
CA VAL A 76 1.79 6.52 -20.38
C VAL A 76 1.97 5.37 -21.36
N SER A 77 3.20 5.02 -21.69
CA SER A 77 3.48 3.85 -22.53
C SER A 77 3.09 2.55 -21.81
N VAL A 78 2.57 1.58 -22.54
CA VAL A 78 2.11 0.29 -21.99
C VAL A 78 3.23 -0.49 -21.28
N GLU A 79 4.49 -0.29 -21.70
CA GLU A 79 5.67 -0.88 -21.06
C GLU A 79 5.89 -0.34 -19.64
N ASN A 80 5.36 0.85 -19.35
CA ASN A 80 5.44 1.49 -18.03
C ASN A 80 4.27 1.09 -17.10
N VAL A 81 3.36 0.25 -17.57
CA VAL A 81 2.23 -0.24 -16.78
C VAL A 81 2.51 -1.66 -16.29
N HIS A 82 2.44 -1.85 -14.99
CA HIS A 82 2.57 -3.16 -14.35
C HIS A 82 1.37 -3.42 -13.44
N LEU A 83 0.65 -4.51 -13.71
CA LEU A 83 -0.49 -4.93 -12.89
C LEU A 83 0.00 -5.78 -11.72
N THR A 84 -0.55 -5.55 -10.54
CA THR A 84 -0.14 -6.19 -9.30
C THR A 84 -1.33 -6.76 -8.52
N HIS A 85 -1.06 -7.72 -7.65
CA HIS A 85 -2.04 -8.22 -6.69
C HIS A 85 -2.20 -7.24 -5.52
N GLY A 86 -2.87 -6.11 -5.79
CA GLY A 86 -3.10 -5.05 -4.83
C GLY A 86 -1.93 -4.09 -4.61
N ALA A 87 -2.22 -2.98 -3.92
CA ALA A 87 -1.27 -1.91 -3.67
C ALA A 87 -0.03 -2.36 -2.86
N THR A 88 -0.16 -3.34 -1.97
CA THR A 88 0.97 -3.82 -1.16
C THR A 88 2.07 -4.44 -2.03
N GLN A 89 1.71 -5.20 -3.05
CA GLN A 89 2.70 -5.73 -3.99
C GLN A 89 3.34 -4.60 -4.82
N ALA A 90 2.54 -3.64 -5.29
CA ALA A 90 3.05 -2.48 -6.00
C ALA A 90 4.06 -1.69 -5.16
N ILE A 91 3.77 -1.44 -3.89
CA ILE A 91 4.67 -0.79 -2.93
C ILE A 91 5.98 -1.58 -2.79
N SER A 92 5.89 -2.90 -2.65
CA SER A 92 7.08 -3.76 -2.49
C SER A 92 7.99 -3.71 -3.73
N ILE A 93 7.40 -3.78 -4.92
CA ILE A 93 8.13 -3.68 -6.19
C ILE A 93 8.77 -2.30 -6.32
N ALA A 94 8.01 -1.22 -6.09
CA ALA A 94 8.49 0.14 -6.22
C ALA A 94 9.65 0.43 -5.26
N ILE A 95 9.54 0.03 -3.99
CA ILE A 95 10.61 0.21 -3.00
C ILE A 95 11.84 -0.61 -3.39
N SER A 96 11.66 -1.88 -3.79
CA SER A 96 12.79 -2.73 -4.21
C SER A 96 13.53 -2.16 -5.41
N ALA A 97 12.80 -1.66 -6.40
CA ALA A 97 13.39 -1.11 -7.63
C ALA A 97 14.10 0.23 -7.38
N ALA A 98 13.52 1.11 -6.54
CA ALA A 98 14.03 2.45 -6.33
C ALA A 98 15.18 2.50 -5.32
N SER A 99 15.16 1.66 -4.29
CA SER A 99 16.11 1.75 -3.18
C SER A 99 17.51 1.28 -3.51
N ARG A 100 17.66 0.34 -4.46
CA ARG A 100 18.95 -0.28 -4.83
C ARG A 100 19.82 -0.69 -3.62
N GLY A 101 19.19 -1.15 -2.55
CA GLY A 101 19.85 -1.50 -1.30
C GLY A 101 20.24 -0.31 -0.41
N GLY A 102 19.75 0.88 -0.70
CA GLY A 102 20.02 2.10 0.08
C GLY A 102 19.02 2.34 1.21
N LYS A 103 18.77 3.61 1.48
CA LYS A 103 17.86 4.09 2.53
C LYS A 103 16.51 4.50 1.94
N VAL A 104 15.44 4.31 2.73
CA VAL A 104 14.08 4.72 2.38
C VAL A 104 13.57 5.73 3.40
N ALA A 105 13.22 6.91 2.94
CA ALA A 105 12.54 7.90 3.78
C ALA A 105 11.04 7.62 3.79
N VAL A 106 10.46 7.45 4.98
CA VAL A 106 9.03 7.21 5.16
C VAL A 106 8.44 8.33 6.00
N GLU A 107 7.46 8.99 5.44
CA GLU A 107 6.72 10.04 6.11
C GLU A 107 5.80 9.46 7.20
N MET A 108 5.72 10.13 8.36
CA MET A 108 4.87 9.72 9.48
C MET A 108 4.07 10.91 10.02
N PRO A 109 2.78 10.70 10.37
CA PRO A 109 2.03 9.45 10.32
C PRO A 109 1.69 9.02 8.89
N SER A 110 1.72 7.72 8.61
CA SER A 110 1.47 7.17 7.28
C SER A 110 0.88 5.75 7.35
N TYR A 111 0.58 5.19 6.19
CA TYR A 111 0.11 3.83 6.06
C TYR A 111 1.20 2.83 6.48
N GLY A 112 0.93 2.03 7.50
CA GLY A 112 1.89 1.11 8.12
C GLY A 112 2.68 0.21 7.16
N PRO A 113 2.07 -0.37 6.10
CA PRO A 113 2.79 -1.18 5.13
C PRO A 113 3.96 -0.49 4.43
N LEU A 114 4.00 0.84 4.33
CA LEU A 114 5.11 1.56 3.69
C LEU A 114 6.42 1.35 4.45
N SER A 115 6.43 1.64 5.75
CA SER A 115 7.60 1.45 6.60
C SER A 115 7.92 -0.04 6.81
N GLN A 116 6.90 -0.86 6.95
CA GLN A 116 7.08 -2.28 7.16
C GLN A 116 7.67 -3.00 5.95
N THR A 117 7.25 -2.64 4.74
CA THR A 117 7.85 -3.19 3.52
C THR A 117 9.33 -2.87 3.41
N ALA A 118 9.73 -1.63 3.69
CA ALA A 118 11.14 -1.25 3.70
C ALA A 118 11.96 -2.11 4.69
N ARG A 119 11.43 -2.33 5.90
CA ARG A 119 12.07 -3.19 6.91
C ARG A 119 12.17 -4.66 6.48
N ILE A 120 11.11 -5.20 5.88
CA ILE A 120 11.09 -6.59 5.37
C ILE A 120 12.15 -6.78 4.29
N LEU A 121 12.36 -5.77 3.46
CA LEU A 121 13.39 -5.77 2.43
C LEU A 121 14.81 -5.52 2.99
N GLY A 122 14.96 -5.39 4.31
CA GLY A 122 16.26 -5.15 4.94
C GLY A 122 16.83 -3.75 4.70
N LEU A 123 15.97 -2.78 4.34
CA LEU A 123 16.39 -1.42 4.02
C LEU A 123 16.40 -0.53 5.28
N GLU A 124 17.40 0.32 5.39
CA GLU A 124 17.42 1.35 6.42
C GLU A 124 16.26 2.34 6.18
N THR A 125 15.44 2.56 7.22
CA THR A 125 14.30 3.46 7.13
C THR A 125 14.56 4.74 7.89
N ILE A 126 14.44 5.88 7.20
CA ILE A 126 14.50 7.21 7.79
C ILE A 126 13.07 7.69 8.00
N VAL A 127 12.72 8.05 9.22
CA VAL A 127 11.39 8.59 9.53
C VAL A 127 11.37 10.09 9.33
N VAL A 128 10.53 10.55 8.41
CA VAL A 128 10.23 11.96 8.19
C VAL A 128 8.93 12.29 8.92
N ARG A 129 8.99 13.05 10.00
CA ARG A 129 7.80 13.37 10.77
C ARG A 129 7.08 14.58 10.20
N ARG A 130 5.75 14.48 10.20
CA ARG A 130 4.89 15.65 10.02
C ARG A 130 4.35 16.13 11.33
N LYS A 131 4.20 17.44 11.46
CA LYS A 131 3.49 18.09 12.56
C LYS A 131 2.29 18.88 12.02
N PRO A 132 1.15 18.87 12.72
CA PRO A 132 0.02 19.70 12.34
C PRO A 132 0.34 21.16 12.63
N THR A 133 -0.09 22.03 11.73
CA THR A 133 -0.19 23.48 11.96
C THR A 133 -1.66 23.89 11.96
N ASN A 134 -1.95 25.15 12.16
CA ASN A 134 -3.33 25.64 12.16
C ASN A 134 -4.03 25.49 10.79
N THR A 135 -3.28 25.37 9.71
CA THR A 135 -3.83 25.36 8.33
C THR A 135 -3.36 24.18 7.50
N ALA A 136 -2.31 23.47 7.89
CA ALA A 136 -1.67 22.44 7.07
C ALA A 136 -0.90 21.43 7.92
N TRP A 137 -0.23 20.51 7.22
CA TRP A 137 0.79 19.62 7.79
C TRP A 137 2.15 20.03 7.22
N GLU A 138 3.14 20.17 8.09
CA GLU A 138 4.50 20.52 7.71
C GLU A 138 5.50 19.45 8.13
N ILE A 139 6.60 19.35 7.39
CA ILE A 139 7.70 18.47 7.77
C ILE A 139 8.38 19.06 9.00
N ASP A 140 8.52 18.24 10.03
CA ASP A 140 9.27 18.58 11.24
C ASP A 140 10.76 18.50 10.92
N ARG A 141 11.41 19.65 10.79
CA ARG A 141 12.84 19.81 10.44
C ARG A 141 13.70 19.81 11.67
#